data_8e3ad8eec2ea5d8a4a4f91870c5adff0
#
_entry.id   8e3ad8eec2ea5d8a4a4f91870c5adff0
#
_cell.length_a   1.000
_cell.length_b   1.000
_cell.length_c   1.000
_cell.angle_alpha   90.00
_cell.angle_beta   90.00
_cell.angle_gamma   90.00
#
_symmetry.space_group_name_H-M   'P 1'
#
loop_
_entity.id
_entity.type
_entity.pdbx_description
1 polymer ?
#
loop_
_entity_poly.entity_id
_entity_poly.type
_entity_poly.pdbx_seq_one_letter_code
_entity_poly.pdbx_strand_id
1 'polypeptide(L)'
;MLSKIKAITLNGLDGNLIEVQTDISNGIPEFDIIGLPDVTVKEAKKRIKSAINNSKIEFPNRKILINLAPANIKKEGSSFDLAMAVGILIAKGDVVTAENNLVNSIFIGELSLDGKVNRINGVLPMCIEAMNLGIRKVILPKANQREAAVIQNLE
;
A
#
# COMPACT_ATOMS: atom_id res chain seq x y z
N MET A 1 2.60 -0.26 17.36
CA MET A 1 2.78 1.10 16.85
C MET A 1 1.88 1.29 15.64
N LEU A 2 1.38 2.46 15.42
CA LEU A 2 0.50 2.81 14.30
C LEU A 2 1.30 3.46 13.17
N SER A 3 1.11 2.99 11.92
CA SER A 3 1.62 3.67 10.73
C SER A 3 0.45 4.10 9.83
N LYS A 4 0.70 5.14 9.02
CA LYS A 4 -0.27 5.64 8.03
C LYS A 4 0.43 5.83 6.70
N ILE A 5 0.00 5.08 5.70
CA ILE A 5 0.54 5.11 4.33
C ILE A 5 -0.60 5.46 3.39
N LYS A 6 -0.33 6.28 2.39
CA LYS A 6 -1.32 6.62 1.37
C LYS A 6 -1.22 5.69 0.18
N ALA A 7 -2.36 5.28 -0.30
CA ALA A 7 -2.55 4.55 -1.55
C ALA A 7 -3.69 5.22 -2.33
N ILE A 8 -3.94 4.74 -3.53
CA ILE A 8 -5.03 5.23 -4.36
C ILE A 8 -5.76 4.05 -4.98
N THR A 9 -7.07 4.17 -5.12
CA THR A 9 -7.90 3.20 -5.82
C THR A 9 -8.70 3.88 -6.92
N LEU A 10 -9.06 3.12 -7.94
CA LEU A 10 -9.93 3.58 -9.02
C LEU A 10 -11.30 2.95 -8.88
N ASN A 11 -12.35 3.78 -8.91
CA ASN A 11 -13.73 3.36 -9.12
C ASN A 11 -14.15 3.85 -10.51
N GLY A 12 -14.06 2.95 -11.52
CA GLY A 12 -14.11 3.37 -12.91
C GLY A 12 -12.90 4.23 -13.27
N LEU A 13 -13.13 5.49 -13.68
CA LEU A 13 -12.08 6.49 -13.97
C LEU A 13 -11.79 7.42 -12.80
N ASP A 14 -12.59 7.35 -11.73
CA ASP A 14 -12.45 8.21 -10.56
C ASP A 14 -11.45 7.61 -9.57
N GLY A 15 -10.43 8.38 -9.21
CA GLY A 15 -9.47 8.02 -8.18
C GLY A 15 -9.92 8.45 -6.80
N ASN A 16 -9.69 7.58 -5.82
CA ASN A 16 -9.94 7.88 -4.41
C ASN A 16 -8.68 7.63 -3.60
N LEU A 17 -8.30 8.61 -2.79
CA LEU A 17 -7.20 8.47 -1.86
C LEU A 17 -7.62 7.55 -0.71
N ILE A 18 -6.77 6.58 -0.44
CA ILE A 18 -6.97 5.61 0.65
C ILE A 18 -5.83 5.77 1.64
N GLU A 19 -6.18 5.92 2.91
CA GLU A 19 -5.21 5.87 4.00
C GLU A 19 -5.13 4.44 4.54
N VAL A 20 -3.97 3.84 4.40
CA VAL A 20 -3.65 2.50 4.90
C VAL A 20 -3.10 2.65 6.32
N GLN A 21 -3.92 2.38 7.31
CA GLN A 21 -3.57 2.47 8.73
C GLN A 21 -3.19 1.08 9.23
N THR A 22 -1.96 0.91 9.72
CA THR A 22 -1.48 -0.37 10.24
C THR A 22 -1.14 -0.23 11.72
N ASP A 23 -1.81 -1.02 12.53
CA ASP A 23 -1.55 -1.12 13.96
C ASP A 23 -0.99 -2.50 14.31
N ILE A 24 0.16 -2.51 15.00
CA ILE A 24 0.79 -3.70 15.53
C ILE A 24 0.78 -3.61 17.06
N SER A 25 0.16 -4.59 17.69
CA SER A 25 0.03 -4.66 19.14
C SER A 25 0.40 -6.06 19.66
N ASN A 26 0.62 -6.14 20.99
CA ASN A 26 0.86 -7.42 21.64
C ASN A 26 -0.43 -8.22 21.75
N GLY A 27 -0.31 -9.53 21.68
CA GLY A 27 -1.45 -10.44 21.77
C GLY A 27 -1.23 -11.70 20.96
N ILE A 28 -2.27 -12.48 20.83
CA ILE A 28 -2.25 -13.70 19.98
C ILE A 28 -2.02 -13.26 18.54
N PRO A 29 -1.06 -13.85 17.82
CA PRO A 29 -0.75 -13.51 16.44
C PRO A 29 -2.00 -13.60 15.56
N GLU A 30 -2.30 -12.50 14.89
CA GLU A 30 -3.47 -12.34 14.03
C GLU A 30 -3.14 -11.33 12.94
N PHE A 31 -3.72 -11.47 11.76
CA PHE A 31 -3.59 -10.49 10.68
C PHE A 31 -4.94 -10.26 10.03
N ASP A 32 -5.53 -9.09 10.30
CA ASP A 32 -6.83 -8.68 9.76
C ASP A 32 -6.73 -7.42 8.91
N ILE A 33 -7.60 -7.37 7.88
CA ILE A 33 -7.78 -6.20 7.03
C ILE A 33 -9.27 -5.83 7.06
N ILE A 34 -9.55 -4.58 7.41
CA ILE A 34 -10.89 -4.00 7.46
C ILE A 34 -11.00 -2.77 6.55
N GLY A 35 -12.20 -2.27 6.33
CA GLY A 35 -12.48 -1.11 5.48
C GLY A 35 -13.01 -1.49 4.10
N LEU A 36 -13.95 -2.42 4.03
CA LEU A 36 -14.56 -2.95 2.80
C LEU A 36 -13.55 -3.53 1.78
N PRO A 37 -12.63 -4.40 2.22
CA PRO A 37 -11.74 -5.09 1.30
C PRO A 37 -12.48 -6.15 0.49
N ASP A 38 -12.20 -6.25 -0.81
CA ASP A 38 -12.66 -7.39 -1.61
C ASP A 38 -11.84 -8.66 -1.31
N VAL A 39 -12.16 -9.75 -2.02
CA VAL A 39 -11.45 -11.04 -1.85
C VAL A 39 -9.97 -10.88 -2.18
N THR A 40 -9.63 -10.18 -3.24
CA THR A 40 -8.23 -9.97 -3.69
C THR A 40 -7.43 -9.17 -2.66
N VAL A 41 -8.03 -8.13 -2.07
CA VAL A 41 -7.40 -7.36 -0.99
C VAL A 41 -7.20 -8.23 0.26
N LYS A 42 -8.17 -9.08 0.60
CA LYS A 42 -8.02 -10.02 1.74
C LYS A 42 -6.92 -11.06 1.50
N GLU A 43 -6.76 -11.54 0.27
CA GLU A 43 -5.68 -12.46 -0.11
C GLU A 43 -4.29 -11.85 0.04
N ALA A 44 -4.18 -10.53 0.05
CA ALA A 44 -2.92 -9.83 0.25
C ALA A 44 -2.20 -10.24 1.54
N LYS A 45 -2.93 -10.69 2.57
CA LYS A 45 -2.31 -11.19 3.82
C LYS A 45 -1.27 -12.26 3.54
N LYS A 46 -1.57 -13.20 2.64
CA LYS A 46 -0.67 -14.30 2.26
C LYS A 46 0.50 -13.80 1.41
N ARG A 47 0.24 -12.92 0.43
CA ARG A 47 1.29 -12.35 -0.42
C ARG A 47 2.28 -11.53 0.40
N ILE A 48 1.79 -10.67 1.28
CA ILE A 48 2.60 -9.78 2.13
C ILE A 48 3.48 -10.59 3.07
N LYS A 49 2.91 -11.58 3.77
CA LYS A 49 3.67 -12.42 4.70
C LYS A 49 4.81 -13.15 4.00
N SER A 50 4.52 -13.79 2.86
CA SER A 50 5.55 -14.49 2.08
C SER A 50 6.58 -13.52 1.52
N ALA A 51 6.17 -12.38 0.97
CA ALA A 51 7.07 -11.39 0.40
C ALA A 51 8.04 -10.84 1.45
N ILE A 52 7.57 -10.50 2.63
CA ILE A 52 8.41 -9.97 3.72
C ILE A 52 9.41 -11.05 4.17
N ASN A 53 8.96 -12.28 4.43
CA ASN A 53 9.84 -13.37 4.86
C ASN A 53 10.88 -13.71 3.79
N ASN A 54 10.48 -13.77 2.52
CA ASN A 54 11.40 -14.07 1.41
C ASN A 54 12.35 -12.91 1.09
N SER A 55 12.07 -11.72 1.58
CA SER A 55 12.99 -10.57 1.54
C SER A 55 13.99 -10.56 2.71
N LYS A 56 14.08 -11.66 3.47
CA LYS A 56 14.96 -11.82 4.65
C LYS A 56 14.63 -10.84 5.78
N ILE A 57 13.36 -10.47 5.88
CA ILE A 57 12.82 -9.65 6.96
C ILE A 57 11.83 -10.54 7.71
N GLU A 58 11.92 -10.56 9.03
CA GLU A 58 11.00 -11.35 9.84
C GLU A 58 9.62 -10.71 9.87
N PHE A 59 8.59 -11.45 9.44
CA PHE A 59 7.19 -11.02 9.58
C PHE A 59 6.80 -11.01 11.06
N PRO A 60 6.14 -9.94 11.57
CA PRO A 60 5.85 -9.84 12.99
C PRO A 60 4.90 -10.94 13.48
N ASN A 61 5.32 -11.67 14.50
CA ASN A 61 4.50 -12.66 15.20
C ASN A 61 3.67 -11.99 16.30
N ARG A 62 2.82 -11.05 15.89
CA ARG A 62 2.03 -10.18 16.78
C ARG A 62 0.66 -9.94 16.16
N LYS A 63 -0.20 -9.24 16.89
CA LYS A 63 -1.52 -8.85 16.37
C LYS A 63 -1.37 -7.67 15.40
N ILE A 64 -1.76 -7.88 14.13
CA ILE A 64 -1.71 -6.88 13.07
C ILE A 64 -3.13 -6.57 12.62
N LEU A 65 -3.50 -5.30 12.65
CA LEU A 65 -4.75 -4.80 12.10
C LEU A 65 -4.43 -3.73 11.05
N ILE A 66 -4.95 -3.92 9.84
CA ILE A 66 -4.90 -2.91 8.79
C ILE A 66 -6.31 -2.39 8.54
N ASN A 67 -6.50 -1.08 8.62
CA ASN A 67 -7.71 -0.41 8.24
C ASN A 67 -7.49 0.40 6.96
N LEU A 68 -8.30 0.15 5.95
CA LEU A 68 -8.28 0.89 4.69
C LEU A 68 -9.34 2.00 4.76
N ALA A 69 -8.94 3.20 5.11
CA ALA A 69 -9.85 4.33 5.30
C ALA A 69 -10.01 5.15 3.98
N PRO A 70 -11.21 5.69 3.70
CA PRO A 70 -12.43 5.62 4.51
C PRO A 70 -13.16 4.29 4.38
N ALA A 71 -13.89 3.91 5.44
CA ALA A 71 -14.55 2.59 5.52
C ALA A 71 -15.76 2.42 4.57
N ASN A 72 -16.30 3.52 4.05
CA ASN A 72 -17.46 3.51 3.16
C ASN A 72 -17.14 3.35 1.67
N ILE A 73 -15.86 3.31 1.31
CA ILE A 73 -15.39 3.07 -0.07
C ILE A 73 -14.90 1.64 -0.16
N LYS A 74 -15.40 0.91 -1.18
CA LYS A 74 -14.94 -0.44 -1.48
C LYS A 74 -13.53 -0.42 -2.06
N LYS A 75 -12.65 -1.31 -1.58
CA LYS A 75 -11.27 -1.47 -2.05
C LYS A 75 -11.15 -2.78 -2.79
N GLU A 76 -10.62 -2.71 -4.02
CA GLU A 76 -10.55 -3.83 -4.95
C GLU A 76 -9.14 -4.01 -5.49
N GLY A 77 -8.80 -5.25 -5.82
CA GLY A 77 -7.57 -5.61 -6.52
C GLY A 77 -6.35 -5.77 -5.62
N SER A 78 -5.19 -5.84 -6.26
CA SER A 78 -3.91 -6.16 -5.61
C SER A 78 -2.96 -4.97 -5.45
N SER A 79 -3.37 -3.78 -5.89
CA SER A 79 -2.51 -2.59 -5.90
C SER A 79 -2.18 -2.03 -4.50
N PHE A 80 -2.87 -2.49 -3.46
CA PHE A 80 -2.63 -2.08 -2.06
C PHE A 80 -1.53 -2.89 -1.37
N ASP A 81 -1.07 -3.97 -1.97
CA ASP A 81 -0.11 -4.89 -1.34
C ASP A 81 1.14 -4.16 -0.85
N LEU A 82 1.73 -3.33 -1.69
CA LEU A 82 2.96 -2.59 -1.35
C LEU A 82 2.72 -1.62 -0.18
N ALA A 83 1.65 -0.85 -0.20
CA ALA A 83 1.33 0.11 0.87
C ALA A 83 1.11 -0.61 2.21
N MET A 84 0.43 -1.75 2.21
CA MET A 84 0.21 -2.54 3.42
C MET A 84 1.51 -3.14 3.94
N ALA A 85 2.36 -3.69 3.07
CA ALA A 85 3.65 -4.24 3.47
C ALA A 85 4.57 -3.17 4.07
N VAL A 86 4.69 -2.02 3.42
CA VAL A 86 5.48 -0.88 3.92
C VAL A 86 4.92 -0.38 5.26
N GLY A 87 3.60 -0.31 5.39
CA GLY A 87 2.93 0.04 6.65
C GLY A 87 3.30 -0.89 7.80
N ILE A 88 3.36 -2.20 7.56
CA ILE A 88 3.79 -3.20 8.54
C ILE A 88 5.26 -2.98 8.94
N LEU A 89 6.15 -2.76 7.98
CA LEU A 89 7.58 -2.55 8.26
C LEU A 89 7.83 -1.29 9.08
N ILE A 90 7.08 -0.21 8.80
CA ILE A 90 7.16 1.02 9.59
C ILE A 90 6.58 0.82 10.99
N ALA A 91 5.40 0.22 11.11
CA ALA A 91 4.76 -0.06 12.39
C ALA A 91 5.58 -1.01 13.28
N LYS A 92 6.32 -1.94 12.66
CA LYS A 92 7.26 -2.84 13.36
C LYS A 92 8.54 -2.11 13.81
N GLY A 93 8.93 -1.04 13.11
CA GLY A 93 10.14 -0.29 13.38
C GLY A 93 11.35 -0.65 12.52
N ASP A 94 11.19 -1.53 11.52
CA ASP A 94 12.27 -1.91 10.59
C ASP A 94 12.60 -0.79 9.60
N VAL A 95 11.62 0.04 9.30
CA VAL A 95 11.76 1.21 8.42
C VAL A 95 11.46 2.47 9.22
N VAL A 96 12.42 3.38 9.24
CA VAL A 96 12.28 4.70 9.85
C VAL A 96 12.28 5.74 8.75
N THR A 97 11.26 6.57 8.72
CA THR A 97 11.15 7.66 7.75
C THR A 97 10.55 8.90 8.41
N ALA A 98 10.93 10.07 7.89
CA ALA A 98 10.31 11.31 8.33
C ALA A 98 8.83 11.33 7.92
N GLU A 99 7.97 11.77 8.82
CA GLU A 99 6.52 11.84 8.59
C GLU A 99 6.17 12.61 7.32
N ASN A 100 6.89 13.70 7.04
CA ASN A 100 6.69 14.51 5.84
C ASN A 100 6.89 13.73 4.53
N ASN A 101 7.75 12.70 4.52
CA ASN A 101 7.97 11.87 3.34
C ASN A 101 6.74 11.00 3.02
N LEU A 102 5.99 10.60 4.03
CA LEU A 102 4.80 9.77 3.86
C LEU A 102 3.58 10.61 3.46
N VAL A 103 3.44 11.81 4.02
CA VAL A 103 2.29 12.69 3.77
C VAL A 103 2.13 13.05 2.28
N ASN A 104 3.25 13.25 1.59
CA ASN A 104 3.26 13.66 0.18
C ASN A 104 3.54 12.52 -0.80
N SER A 105 3.46 11.28 -0.34
CA SER A 105 3.74 10.10 -1.16
C SER A 105 2.58 9.13 -1.18
N ILE A 106 2.36 8.46 -2.31
CA ILE A 106 1.51 7.27 -2.40
C ILE A 106 2.34 6.06 -2.81
N PHE A 107 1.88 4.89 -2.35
CA PHE A 107 2.50 3.60 -2.66
C PHE A 107 1.49 2.74 -3.38
N ILE A 108 1.84 2.25 -4.56
CA ILE A 108 1.00 1.37 -5.37
C ILE A 108 1.83 0.23 -5.93
N GLY A 109 1.34 -0.98 -5.83
CA GLY A 109 2.01 -2.15 -6.39
C GLY A 109 1.45 -3.46 -5.82
N GLU A 110 1.53 -4.50 -6.64
CA GLU A 110 1.22 -5.87 -6.26
C GLU A 110 2.51 -6.57 -5.84
N LEU A 111 2.46 -7.39 -4.79
CA LEU A 111 3.60 -8.18 -4.35
C LEU A 111 3.55 -9.61 -4.87
N SER A 112 4.67 -10.08 -5.41
CA SER A 112 4.95 -11.51 -5.57
C SER A 112 5.40 -12.12 -4.25
N LEU A 113 5.30 -13.44 -4.14
CA LEU A 113 5.73 -14.16 -2.93
C LEU A 113 7.23 -14.02 -2.64
N ASP A 114 8.04 -13.73 -3.66
CA ASP A 114 9.48 -13.50 -3.53
C ASP A 114 9.86 -12.06 -3.14
N GLY A 115 8.86 -11.18 -2.97
CA GLY A 115 9.07 -9.79 -2.58
C GLY A 115 9.20 -8.81 -3.75
N LYS A 116 9.15 -9.26 -5.00
CA LYS A 116 9.14 -8.37 -6.15
C LYS A 116 7.84 -7.59 -6.23
N VAL A 117 7.92 -6.35 -6.71
CA VAL A 117 6.77 -5.50 -6.95
C VAL A 117 6.35 -5.63 -8.41
N ASN A 118 5.21 -6.26 -8.63
CA ASN A 118 4.69 -6.54 -9.96
C ASN A 118 3.97 -5.34 -10.57
N ARG A 119 3.96 -5.32 -11.91
CA ARG A 119 3.14 -4.40 -12.71
C ARG A 119 1.68 -4.42 -12.27
N ILE A 120 1.05 -3.25 -12.25
CA ILE A 120 -0.39 -3.09 -12.04
C ILE A 120 -1.04 -2.37 -13.23
N ASN A 121 -2.35 -2.48 -13.34
CA ASN A 121 -3.14 -1.74 -14.32
C ASN A 121 -3.64 -0.42 -13.71
N GLY A 122 -3.86 0.59 -14.57
CA GLY A 122 -4.46 1.85 -14.16
C GLY A 122 -3.49 2.85 -13.50
N VAL A 123 -2.18 2.69 -13.68
CA VAL A 123 -1.18 3.59 -13.09
C VAL A 123 -1.33 5.01 -13.59
N LEU A 124 -1.54 5.22 -14.90
CA LEU A 124 -1.66 6.58 -15.44
C LEU A 124 -2.82 7.38 -14.82
N PRO A 125 -4.07 6.89 -14.81
CA PRO A 125 -5.16 7.60 -14.12
C PRO A 125 -4.93 7.74 -12.61
N MET A 126 -4.29 6.78 -11.94
CA MET A 126 -3.92 6.89 -10.53
C MET A 126 -2.94 8.04 -10.29
N CYS A 127 -1.92 8.16 -11.12
CA CYS A 127 -0.93 9.23 -11.03
C CYS A 127 -1.53 10.62 -11.33
N ILE A 128 -2.42 10.70 -12.30
CA ILE A 128 -3.14 11.94 -12.62
C ILE A 128 -3.96 12.39 -11.40
N GLU A 129 -4.70 11.48 -10.80
CA GLU A 129 -5.50 11.79 -9.62
C GLU A 129 -4.63 12.15 -8.41
N ALA A 130 -3.53 11.45 -8.20
CA ALA A 130 -2.56 11.78 -7.15
C ALA A 130 -2.06 13.22 -7.28
N MET A 131 -1.71 13.63 -8.50
CA MET A 131 -1.28 15.00 -8.79
C MET A 131 -2.39 16.01 -8.51
N ASN A 132 -3.63 15.72 -8.90
CA ASN A 132 -4.80 16.57 -8.63
C ASN A 132 -5.06 16.76 -7.14
N LEU A 133 -4.73 15.76 -6.33
CA LEU A 133 -4.83 15.79 -4.88
C LEU A 133 -3.61 16.43 -4.18
N GLY A 134 -2.66 16.95 -4.94
CA GLY A 134 -1.46 17.60 -4.41
C GLY A 134 -0.35 16.64 -3.98
N ILE A 135 -0.45 15.36 -4.33
CA ILE A 135 0.61 14.37 -4.10
C ILE A 135 1.74 14.62 -5.11
N ARG A 136 2.96 14.62 -4.62
CA ARG A 136 4.15 14.92 -5.45
C ARG A 136 5.02 13.71 -5.74
N LYS A 137 4.89 12.65 -4.96
CA LYS A 137 5.71 11.45 -5.08
C LYS A 137 4.83 10.20 -5.18
N VAL A 138 5.13 9.37 -6.17
CA VAL A 138 4.48 8.07 -6.35
C VAL A 138 5.55 6.97 -6.38
N ILE A 139 5.41 6.03 -5.45
CA ILE A 139 6.23 4.81 -5.42
C ILE A 139 5.42 3.72 -6.12
N LEU A 140 5.92 3.25 -7.24
CA LEU A 140 5.21 2.33 -8.12
C LEU A 140 6.14 1.24 -8.68
N PRO A 141 5.58 0.18 -9.29
CA PRO A 141 6.39 -0.87 -9.89
C PRO A 141 7.27 -0.32 -11.00
N LYS A 142 8.52 -0.78 -11.06
CA LYS A 142 9.45 -0.40 -12.14
C LYS A 142 8.87 -0.67 -13.53
N ALA A 143 8.09 -1.74 -13.69
CA ALA A 143 7.43 -2.09 -14.94
C ALA A 143 6.41 -1.04 -15.41
N ASN A 144 5.91 -0.18 -14.52
CA ASN A 144 4.98 0.91 -14.83
C ASN A 144 5.68 2.27 -15.01
N GLN A 145 6.99 2.33 -14.90
CA GLN A 145 7.75 3.59 -14.92
C GLN A 145 7.48 4.44 -16.16
N ARG A 146 7.40 3.81 -17.34
CA ARG A 146 7.24 4.55 -18.60
C ARG A 146 5.90 5.26 -18.71
N GLU A 147 4.82 4.64 -18.24
CA GLU A 147 3.49 5.26 -18.29
C GLU A 147 3.32 6.38 -17.23
N ALA A 148 4.01 6.28 -16.09
CA ALA A 148 4.01 7.33 -15.08
C ALA A 148 4.89 8.54 -15.47
N ALA A 149 5.98 8.30 -16.21
CA ALA A 149 6.96 9.33 -16.57
C ALA A 149 6.40 10.42 -17.51
N VAL A 150 5.24 10.22 -18.11
CA VAL A 150 4.60 11.23 -18.95
C VAL A 150 3.97 12.37 -18.16
N ILE A 151 3.82 12.20 -16.85
CA ILE A 151 3.21 13.20 -15.97
C ILE A 151 4.27 14.16 -15.46
N GLN A 152 4.13 15.43 -15.80
CA GLN A 152 5.03 16.48 -15.33
C GLN A 152 4.76 16.79 -13.84
N ASN A 153 5.82 17.21 -13.13
CA ASN A 153 5.78 17.59 -11.71
C ASN A 153 5.43 16.46 -10.72
N LEU A 154 5.56 15.21 -11.14
CA LEU A 154 5.44 14.03 -10.27
C LEU A 154 6.81 13.35 -10.17
N GLU A 155 7.21 13.02 -8.92
CA GLU A 155 8.44 12.28 -8.59
C GLU A 155 8.15 10.79 -8.39
#